data_b878e8bc60165283dd43170c6c552612
#
_entry.id   b878e8bc60165283dd43170c6c552612
#
_cell.length_a   1.000
_cell.length_b   1.000
_cell.length_c   1.000
_cell.angle_alpha   90.00
_cell.angle_beta   90.00
_cell.angle_gamma   90.00
#
_symmetry.space_group_name_H-M   'P 1'
#
loop_
_entity.id
_entity.type
_entity.pdbx_description
1 polymer ?
#
loop_
_entity_poly.entity_id
_entity_poly.type
_entity_poly.pdbx_seq_one_letter_code
_entity_poly.pdbx_strand_id
1 'polypeptide(L)'
;GCHVNGLVAHENGSQPDSLWVARRARTKPTYPGKLDHLVAGGLGHGEQPGENVLKECAEEASIPREVAIQARPASIVQCCKADETRWGVKQETLFCYDLLLPCDFKPVAADGEVESFELWEIPQVIDSLAADNDDWKPNVALVIIDMLIRRGFLAPEDDGYVELVRALRR
;
A
#
# COMPACT_ATOMS: atom_id res chain seq x y z
N GLY A 1 -4.10 -10.24 3.75
CA GLY A 1 -2.77 -9.61 3.93
C GLY A 1 -2.86 -8.27 4.64
N CYS A 2 -1.71 -7.80 5.10
CA CYS A 2 -1.56 -6.48 5.72
C CYS A 2 -0.82 -5.56 4.75
N HIS A 3 -1.26 -4.31 4.63
CA HIS A 3 -0.72 -3.32 3.71
C HIS A 3 -0.49 -2.00 4.44
N VAL A 4 0.70 -1.42 4.31
CA VAL A 4 1.09 -0.20 5.02
C VAL A 4 1.38 0.92 4.02
N ASN A 5 0.56 1.98 4.07
CA ASN A 5 0.84 3.23 3.37
C ASN A 5 1.86 4.02 4.20
N GLY A 6 3.07 4.18 3.69
CA GLY A 6 4.10 5.03 4.30
C GLY A 6 3.94 6.48 3.85
N LEU A 7 3.40 7.31 4.71
CA LEU A 7 3.03 8.69 4.40
C LEU A 7 4.04 9.66 4.99
N VAL A 8 4.34 10.72 4.27
CA VAL A 8 5.22 11.81 4.74
C VAL A 8 4.47 13.12 4.61
N ALA A 9 4.58 13.97 5.63
CA ALA A 9 4.11 15.35 5.60
C ALA A 9 5.31 16.29 5.61
N HIS A 10 5.37 17.25 4.68
CA HIS A 10 6.39 18.29 4.73
C HIS A 10 6.11 19.29 5.86
N GLU A 11 7.14 19.97 6.33
CA GLU A 11 7.21 20.72 7.60
C GLU A 11 6.09 21.73 7.90
N ASN A 12 5.23 22.07 6.92
CA ASN A 12 4.15 23.05 7.09
C ASN A 12 2.74 22.50 6.84
N GLY A 13 2.60 21.20 6.59
CA GLY A 13 1.32 20.59 6.23
C GLY A 13 0.67 19.80 7.37
N SER A 14 -0.61 20.00 7.59
CA SER A 14 -1.43 19.16 8.48
C SER A 14 -1.80 17.82 7.84
N GLN A 15 -1.65 17.69 6.52
CA GLN A 15 -1.89 16.47 5.76
C GLN A 15 -0.60 15.94 5.14
N PRO A 16 -0.40 14.62 5.07
CA PRO A 16 0.65 14.03 4.27
C PRO A 16 0.47 14.42 2.79
N ASP A 17 1.54 14.75 2.13
CA ASP A 17 1.58 15.14 0.72
C ASP A 17 2.41 14.19 -0.14
N SER A 18 3.07 13.22 0.49
CA SER A 18 3.93 12.26 -0.18
C SER A 18 3.74 10.85 0.36
N LEU A 19 3.99 9.87 -0.50
CA LEU A 19 3.86 8.43 -0.25
C LEU A 19 5.16 7.71 -0.62
N TRP A 20 5.64 6.84 0.26
CA TRP A 20 6.69 5.90 -0.08
C TRP A 20 6.14 4.78 -0.96
N VAL A 21 6.73 4.63 -2.15
CA VAL A 21 6.41 3.62 -3.15
C VAL A 21 7.59 2.66 -3.24
N ALA A 22 7.33 1.37 -3.13
CA ALA A 22 8.32 0.33 -3.33
C ALA A 22 8.29 -0.17 -4.77
N ARG A 23 9.44 -0.60 -5.27
CA ARG A 23 9.54 -1.42 -6.48
C ARG A 23 9.90 -2.85 -6.09
N ARG A 24 9.05 -3.77 -6.49
CA ARG A 24 9.25 -5.20 -6.22
C ARG A 24 10.48 -5.72 -6.95
N ALA A 25 11.25 -6.58 -6.29
CA ALA A 25 12.37 -7.24 -6.92
C ALA A 25 11.91 -8.07 -8.13
N ARG A 26 12.73 -8.10 -9.16
CA ARG A 26 12.46 -8.88 -10.39
C ARG A 26 12.49 -10.39 -10.16
N THR A 27 13.03 -10.82 -9.03
CA THR A 27 13.09 -12.23 -8.57
C THR A 27 11.80 -12.72 -7.90
N LYS A 28 10.86 -11.82 -7.60
CA LYS A 28 9.57 -12.21 -6.97
C LYS A 28 8.77 -13.10 -7.91
N PRO A 29 8.18 -14.21 -7.41
CA PRO A 29 7.39 -15.14 -8.22
C PRO A 29 6.07 -14.53 -8.70
N THR A 30 5.58 -13.48 -8.03
CA THR A 30 4.34 -12.78 -8.38
C THR A 30 4.60 -11.29 -8.56
N TYR A 31 4.09 -10.73 -9.65
CA TYR A 31 4.19 -9.31 -9.98
C TYR A 31 5.63 -8.75 -9.89
N PRO A 32 6.65 -9.38 -10.54
CA PRO A 32 8.02 -8.91 -10.51
C PRO A 32 8.16 -7.52 -11.12
N GLY A 33 8.94 -6.64 -10.49
CA GLY A 33 9.23 -5.30 -10.98
C GLY A 33 8.09 -4.29 -10.90
N LYS A 34 6.90 -4.67 -10.42
CA LYS A 34 5.76 -3.75 -10.24
C LYS A 34 5.93 -2.86 -9.02
N LEU A 35 5.19 -1.75 -9.03
CA LEU A 35 5.09 -0.85 -7.89
C LEU A 35 4.24 -1.50 -6.77
N ASP A 36 4.66 -1.29 -5.54
CA ASP A 36 4.05 -1.84 -4.33
C ASP A 36 3.98 -0.77 -3.22
N HIS A 37 3.39 -1.12 -2.10
CA HIS A 37 3.39 -0.30 -0.88
C HIS A 37 4.78 -0.17 -0.28
N LEU A 38 4.88 0.68 0.76
CA LEU A 38 6.04 0.69 1.64
C LEU A 38 6.31 -0.70 2.21
N VAL A 39 5.24 -1.37 2.68
CA VAL A 39 5.28 -2.73 3.21
C VAL A 39 3.98 -3.47 2.89
N ALA A 40 4.07 -4.73 2.50
CA ALA A 40 2.89 -5.55 2.23
C ALA A 40 3.17 -7.04 2.44
N GLY A 41 2.66 -7.59 3.53
CA GLY A 41 2.86 -8.99 3.90
C GLY A 41 1.62 -9.85 3.93
N GLY A 42 1.81 -11.15 3.74
CA GLY A 42 0.77 -12.15 3.95
C GLY A 42 0.48 -12.33 5.44
N LEU A 43 -0.80 -12.51 5.80
CA LEU A 43 -1.19 -12.82 7.17
C LEU A 43 -1.30 -14.34 7.33
N GLY A 44 -0.48 -14.92 8.19
CA GLY A 44 -0.51 -16.35 8.52
C GLY A 44 -1.73 -16.73 9.37
N HIS A 45 -2.07 -18.02 9.35
CA HIS A 45 -3.17 -18.52 10.18
C HIS A 45 -2.86 -18.30 11.68
N GLY A 46 -3.78 -17.63 12.38
CA GLY A 46 -3.66 -17.33 13.80
C GLY A 46 -2.80 -16.11 14.15
N GLU A 47 -2.16 -15.47 13.17
CA GLU A 47 -1.41 -14.24 13.38
C GLU A 47 -2.35 -13.03 13.54
N GLN A 48 -1.94 -12.09 14.40
CA GLN A 48 -2.65 -10.83 14.53
C GLN A 48 -2.16 -9.82 13.49
N PRO A 49 -3.07 -9.09 12.79
CA PRO A 49 -2.67 -8.14 11.76
C PRO A 49 -1.62 -7.11 12.21
N GLY A 50 -1.77 -6.56 13.44
CA GLY A 50 -0.82 -5.59 13.98
C GLY A 50 0.58 -6.16 14.20
N GLU A 51 0.71 -7.39 14.69
CA GLU A 51 2.00 -8.04 14.87
C GLU A 51 2.65 -8.37 13.51
N ASN A 52 1.85 -8.79 12.52
CA ASN A 52 2.33 -9.00 11.17
C ASN A 52 2.86 -7.69 10.55
N VAL A 53 2.17 -6.55 10.76
CA VAL A 53 2.66 -5.23 10.31
C VAL A 53 4.03 -4.92 10.91
N LEU A 54 4.23 -5.14 12.22
CA LEU A 54 5.52 -4.89 12.86
C LEU A 54 6.64 -5.75 12.29
N LYS A 55 6.35 -7.02 12.04
CA LYS A 55 7.28 -7.98 11.46
C LYS A 55 7.68 -7.55 10.04
N GLU A 56 6.70 -7.34 9.16
CA GLU A 56 6.94 -6.98 7.76
C GLU A 56 7.64 -5.60 7.63
N CYS A 57 7.32 -4.63 8.50
CA CYS A 57 8.01 -3.33 8.55
C CYS A 57 9.52 -3.51 8.81
N ALA A 58 9.89 -4.42 9.69
CA ALA A 58 11.29 -4.69 9.98
C ALA A 58 11.98 -5.46 8.85
N GLU A 59 11.31 -6.47 8.28
CA GLU A 59 11.87 -7.38 7.27
C GLU A 59 12.01 -6.71 5.90
N GLU A 60 10.98 -6.04 5.39
CA GLU A 60 10.97 -5.47 4.04
C GLU A 60 11.65 -4.09 3.95
N ALA A 61 11.43 -3.22 4.96
CA ALA A 61 11.80 -1.80 4.87
C ALA A 61 12.76 -1.31 5.96
N SER A 62 13.25 -2.20 6.82
CA SER A 62 14.13 -1.86 7.96
C SER A 62 13.56 -0.78 8.88
N ILE A 63 12.23 -0.75 9.04
CA ILE A 63 11.57 0.22 9.90
C ILE A 63 11.72 -0.21 11.37
N PRO A 64 12.32 0.65 12.24
CA PRO A 64 12.47 0.34 13.65
C PRO A 64 11.11 0.12 14.33
N ARG A 65 11.05 -0.80 15.31
CA ARG A 65 9.80 -1.16 16.00
C ARG A 65 9.11 0.04 16.63
N GLU A 66 9.86 0.98 17.19
CA GLU A 66 9.35 2.22 17.80
C GLU A 66 8.67 3.16 16.79
N VAL A 67 9.01 3.05 15.52
CA VAL A 67 8.33 3.74 14.41
C VAL A 67 7.15 2.91 13.92
N ALA A 68 7.36 1.62 13.66
CA ALA A 68 6.34 0.72 13.13
C ALA A 68 5.09 0.61 14.03
N ILE A 69 5.24 0.69 15.35
CA ILE A 69 4.13 0.64 16.32
C ILE A 69 3.17 1.84 16.18
N GLN A 70 3.58 2.89 15.48
CA GLN A 70 2.74 4.06 15.19
C GLN A 70 1.81 3.84 14.01
N ALA A 71 1.96 2.72 13.27
CA ALA A 71 1.04 2.36 12.20
C ALA A 71 -0.40 2.25 12.73
N ARG A 72 -1.33 2.96 12.10
CA ARG A 72 -2.74 3.00 12.52
C ARG A 72 -3.60 2.18 11.58
N PRO A 73 -4.44 1.26 12.12
CA PRO A 73 -5.46 0.62 11.32
C PRO A 73 -6.35 1.69 10.66
N ALA A 74 -6.53 1.61 9.36
CA ALA A 74 -7.20 2.67 8.60
C ALA A 74 -8.47 2.18 7.90
N SER A 75 -8.43 1.02 7.26
CA SER A 75 -9.58 0.45 6.57
C SER A 75 -9.37 -1.03 6.23
N ILE A 76 -10.35 -1.59 5.55
CA ILE A 76 -10.31 -2.91 4.91
C ILE A 76 -10.69 -2.73 3.45
N VAL A 77 -9.89 -3.28 2.54
CA VAL A 77 -10.24 -3.44 1.13
C VAL A 77 -10.46 -4.91 0.84
N GLN A 78 -11.52 -5.22 0.13
CA GLN A 78 -11.78 -6.58 -0.35
C GLN A 78 -11.59 -6.64 -1.85
N CYS A 79 -10.93 -7.67 -2.32
CA CYS A 79 -10.81 -7.94 -3.74
C CYS A 79 -11.12 -9.40 -4.05
N CYS A 80 -11.78 -9.58 -5.18
CA CYS A 80 -12.20 -10.88 -5.66
C CYS A 80 -11.76 -11.00 -7.12
N LYS A 81 -10.96 -12.01 -7.42
CA LYS A 81 -10.47 -12.24 -8.79
C LYS A 81 -10.56 -13.71 -9.16
N ALA A 82 -10.73 -13.97 -10.45
CA ALA A 82 -10.58 -15.33 -10.97
C ALA A 82 -9.14 -15.82 -10.75
N ASP A 83 -8.99 -17.03 -10.29
CA ASP A 83 -7.68 -17.68 -10.21
C ASP A 83 -7.39 -18.35 -11.56
N GLU A 84 -6.52 -17.73 -12.34
CA GLU A 84 -6.15 -18.22 -13.68
C GLU A 84 -5.38 -19.54 -13.64
N THR A 85 -4.77 -19.87 -12.49
CA THR A 85 -3.96 -21.09 -12.31
C THR A 85 -4.75 -22.24 -11.74
N ARG A 86 -5.88 -21.95 -11.11
CA ARG A 86 -6.80 -22.94 -10.51
C ARG A 86 -8.23 -22.54 -10.82
N TRP A 87 -9.08 -23.53 -11.08
CA TRP A 87 -10.51 -23.27 -11.24
C TRP A 87 -11.09 -22.73 -9.94
N GLY A 88 -11.46 -21.46 -9.94
CA GLY A 88 -12.05 -20.85 -8.77
C GLY A 88 -11.91 -19.33 -8.72
N VAL A 89 -12.26 -18.81 -7.57
CA VAL A 89 -12.21 -17.38 -7.24
C VAL A 89 -11.30 -17.21 -6.04
N LYS A 90 -10.33 -16.30 -6.16
CA LYS A 90 -9.48 -15.89 -5.05
C LYS A 90 -10.07 -14.64 -4.42
N GLN A 91 -10.53 -14.77 -3.18
CA GLN A 91 -11.02 -13.68 -2.36
C GLN A 91 -9.92 -13.27 -1.37
N GLU A 92 -9.56 -11.99 -1.35
CA GLU A 92 -8.54 -11.44 -0.47
C GLU A 92 -9.14 -10.34 0.39
N THR A 93 -8.83 -10.37 1.69
CA THR A 93 -9.06 -9.27 2.62
C THR A 93 -7.74 -8.60 2.92
N LEU A 94 -7.67 -7.29 2.68
CA LEU A 94 -6.48 -6.47 2.84
C LEU A 94 -6.72 -5.53 4.04
N PHE A 95 -5.99 -5.76 5.14
CA PHE A 95 -5.98 -4.88 6.30
C PHE A 95 -5.05 -3.70 5.99
N CYS A 96 -5.63 -2.50 5.87
CA CYS A 96 -4.92 -1.30 5.47
C CYS A 96 -4.47 -0.53 6.70
N TYR A 97 -3.20 -0.16 6.74
CA TYR A 97 -2.60 0.67 7.79
C TYR A 97 -1.99 1.92 7.18
N ASP A 98 -2.09 3.03 7.90
CA ASP A 98 -1.38 4.26 7.59
C ASP A 98 -0.26 4.47 8.61
N LEU A 99 0.97 4.68 8.14
CA LEU A 99 2.14 5.01 8.95
C LEU A 99 2.69 6.35 8.52
N LEU A 100 2.61 7.34 9.42
CA LEU A 100 3.23 8.64 9.19
C LEU A 100 4.71 8.55 9.57
N LEU A 101 5.57 8.81 8.59
CA LEU A 101 7.02 8.75 8.74
C LEU A 101 7.61 10.16 8.83
N PRO A 102 8.69 10.35 9.60
CA PRO A 102 9.45 11.60 9.58
C PRO A 102 9.97 11.91 8.17
N CYS A 103 10.09 13.19 7.84
CA CYS A 103 10.55 13.63 6.51
C CYS A 103 12.01 13.25 6.20
N ASP A 104 12.82 13.00 7.22
CA ASP A 104 14.20 12.54 7.10
C ASP A 104 14.35 11.00 7.12
N PHE A 105 13.25 10.27 7.40
CA PHE A 105 13.26 8.81 7.41
C PHE A 105 13.41 8.28 5.96
N LYS A 106 14.28 7.26 5.79
CA LYS A 106 14.46 6.56 4.51
C LYS A 106 14.34 5.06 4.74
N PRO A 107 13.36 4.39 4.12
CA PRO A 107 13.29 2.93 4.17
C PRO A 107 14.48 2.30 3.46
N VAL A 108 14.89 1.14 3.96
CA VAL A 108 16.01 0.38 3.39
C VAL A 108 15.53 -1.03 3.09
N ALA A 109 15.67 -1.46 1.84
CA ALA A 109 15.36 -2.83 1.43
C ALA A 109 16.33 -3.81 2.11
N ALA A 110 15.79 -4.82 2.80
CA ALA A 110 16.59 -5.70 3.64
C ALA A 110 16.55 -7.18 3.21
N ASP A 111 15.40 -7.70 2.79
CA ASP A 111 15.17 -9.13 2.54
C ASP A 111 15.34 -9.57 1.09
N GLY A 112 15.61 -8.63 0.17
CA GLY A 112 15.70 -8.88 -1.26
C GLY A 112 14.36 -9.01 -1.98
N GLU A 113 13.24 -8.73 -1.31
CA GLU A 113 11.90 -8.68 -1.90
C GLU A 113 11.61 -7.34 -2.58
N VAL A 114 12.26 -6.28 -2.11
CA VAL A 114 12.16 -4.92 -2.63
C VAL A 114 13.46 -4.54 -3.35
N GLU A 115 13.35 -3.99 -4.57
CA GLU A 115 14.48 -3.48 -5.35
C GLU A 115 14.85 -2.06 -4.93
N SER A 116 13.84 -1.19 -4.72
CA SER A 116 14.05 0.21 -4.34
C SER A 116 12.82 0.79 -3.65
N PHE A 117 13.04 1.90 -2.93
CA PHE A 117 11.99 2.77 -2.41
C PHE A 117 12.16 4.17 -2.99
N GLU A 118 11.05 4.79 -3.38
CA GLU A 118 11.00 6.15 -3.89
C GLU A 118 9.90 6.92 -3.16
N LEU A 119 10.19 8.17 -2.78
CA LEU A 119 9.18 9.06 -2.22
C LEU A 119 8.51 9.83 -3.35
N TRP A 120 7.22 9.61 -3.54
CA TRP A 120 6.42 10.24 -4.58
C TRP A 120 5.44 11.25 -3.98
N GLU A 121 5.30 12.40 -4.62
CA GLU A 121 4.23 13.33 -4.30
C GLU A 121 2.86 12.73 -4.64
N ILE A 122 1.83 13.05 -3.87
CA ILE A 122 0.48 12.51 -4.08
C ILE A 122 -0.06 12.76 -5.50
N PRO A 123 0.13 13.95 -6.14
CA PRO A 123 -0.27 14.14 -7.54
C PRO A 123 0.41 13.13 -8.49
N GLN A 124 1.69 12.86 -8.31
CA GLN A 124 2.42 11.86 -9.11
C GLN A 124 1.84 10.45 -8.95
N VAL A 125 1.44 10.08 -7.71
CA VAL A 125 0.78 8.80 -7.44
C VAL A 125 -0.55 8.71 -8.18
N ILE A 126 -1.37 9.76 -8.12
CA ILE A 126 -2.68 9.84 -8.81
C ILE A 126 -2.49 9.70 -10.33
N ASP A 127 -1.57 10.47 -10.92
CA ASP A 127 -1.29 10.41 -12.36
C ASP A 127 -0.82 9.02 -12.81
N SER A 128 0.02 8.38 -11.99
CA SER A 128 0.50 7.02 -12.27
C SER A 128 -0.60 5.96 -12.17
N LEU A 129 -1.53 6.10 -11.22
CA LEU A 129 -2.68 5.20 -11.09
C LEU A 129 -3.70 5.39 -12.21
N ALA A 130 -3.86 6.63 -12.71
CA ALA A 130 -4.76 6.96 -13.81
C ALA A 130 -4.19 6.61 -15.18
N ALA A 131 -2.89 6.40 -15.30
CA ALA A 131 -2.25 6.04 -16.54
C ALA A 131 -2.72 4.65 -17.02
N ASP A 132 -2.95 4.53 -18.34
CA ASP A 132 -3.28 3.24 -18.97
C ASP A 132 -2.02 2.37 -19.12
N ASN A 133 -1.49 1.96 -17.96
CA ASN A 133 -0.33 1.10 -17.84
C ASN A 133 -0.56 0.01 -16.78
N ASP A 134 0.29 -1.00 -16.78
CA ASP A 134 0.23 -2.12 -15.84
C ASP A 134 1.39 -2.05 -14.82
N ASP A 135 1.72 -0.83 -14.34
CA ASP A 135 2.88 -0.61 -13.47
C ASP A 135 2.63 -1.05 -12.03
N TRP A 136 1.41 -0.93 -11.55
CA TRP A 136 1.05 -1.25 -10.17
C TRP A 136 0.64 -2.72 -9.99
N LYS A 137 1.01 -3.30 -8.88
CA LYS A 137 0.40 -4.55 -8.42
C LYS A 137 -1.08 -4.29 -8.11
N PRO A 138 -2.03 -5.05 -8.68
CA PRO A 138 -3.45 -4.66 -8.69
C PRO A 138 -4.06 -4.41 -7.32
N ASN A 139 -3.77 -5.25 -6.32
CA ASN A 139 -4.32 -5.08 -4.98
C ASN A 139 -3.71 -3.87 -4.24
N VAL A 140 -2.51 -3.47 -4.59
CA VAL A 140 -1.85 -2.25 -4.07
C VAL A 140 -2.54 -1.00 -4.56
N ALA A 141 -2.84 -0.93 -5.86
CA ALA A 141 -3.59 0.19 -6.44
C ALA A 141 -4.92 0.42 -5.70
N LEU A 142 -5.66 -0.66 -5.38
CA LEU A 142 -6.92 -0.56 -4.64
C LEU A 142 -6.73 0.04 -3.23
N VAL A 143 -5.69 -0.35 -2.50
CA VAL A 143 -5.42 0.17 -1.16
C VAL A 143 -4.96 1.63 -1.20
N ILE A 144 -4.18 2.02 -2.21
CA ILE A 144 -3.78 3.43 -2.40
C ILE A 144 -5.01 4.28 -2.75
N ILE A 145 -5.89 3.82 -3.64
CA ILE A 145 -7.14 4.53 -3.96
C ILE A 145 -8.01 4.70 -2.71
N ASP A 146 -8.13 3.67 -1.86
CA ASP A 146 -8.82 3.78 -0.57
C ASP A 146 -8.20 4.87 0.33
N MET A 147 -6.88 4.92 0.40
CA MET A 147 -6.16 5.95 1.15
C MET A 147 -6.43 7.35 0.58
N LEU A 148 -6.37 7.52 -0.74
CA LEU A 148 -6.65 8.80 -1.41
C LEU A 148 -8.08 9.31 -1.12
N ILE A 149 -9.07 8.42 -1.12
CA ILE A 149 -10.46 8.73 -0.76
C ILE A 149 -10.56 9.13 0.72
N ARG A 150 -10.01 8.33 1.62
CA ARG A 150 -10.07 8.60 3.07
C ARG A 150 -9.39 9.90 3.47
N ARG A 151 -8.38 10.31 2.71
CA ARG A 151 -7.61 11.53 2.94
C ARG A 151 -8.14 12.73 2.18
N GLY A 152 -9.19 12.56 1.35
CA GLY A 152 -9.82 13.64 0.60
C GLY A 152 -8.99 14.14 -0.59
N PHE A 153 -8.03 13.34 -1.08
CA PHE A 153 -7.34 13.59 -2.34
C PHE A 153 -8.20 13.23 -3.56
N LEU A 154 -9.13 12.29 -3.36
CA LEU A 154 -10.24 12.02 -4.26
C LEU A 154 -11.52 12.38 -3.52
N ALA A 155 -12.33 13.25 -4.11
CA ALA A 155 -13.50 13.87 -3.49
C ALA A 155 -14.80 13.47 -4.20
N PRO A 156 -15.97 13.65 -3.56
CA PRO A 156 -17.27 13.34 -4.16
C PRO A 156 -17.56 14.08 -5.48
N GLU A 157 -16.87 15.18 -5.72
CA GLU A 157 -16.96 16.00 -6.94
C GLU A 157 -16.21 15.40 -8.13
N ASP A 158 -15.31 14.42 -7.87
CA ASP A 158 -14.53 13.75 -8.92
C ASP A 158 -15.38 12.72 -9.67
N ASP A 159 -15.24 12.67 -10.99
CA ASP A 159 -15.94 11.72 -11.84
C ASP A 159 -15.61 10.27 -11.45
N GLY A 160 -16.64 9.44 -11.30
CA GLY A 160 -16.47 8.02 -10.95
C GLY A 160 -16.24 7.76 -9.45
N TYR A 161 -16.28 8.78 -8.58
CA TYR A 161 -16.04 8.62 -7.13
C TYR A 161 -16.92 7.55 -6.49
N VAL A 162 -18.24 7.58 -6.76
CA VAL A 162 -19.21 6.63 -6.16
C VAL A 162 -18.92 5.20 -6.62
N GLU A 163 -18.56 5.00 -7.88
CA GLU A 163 -18.19 3.73 -8.46
C GLU A 163 -16.92 3.16 -7.81
N LEU A 164 -15.90 3.99 -7.63
CA LEU A 164 -14.66 3.63 -6.93
C LEU A 164 -14.93 3.20 -5.49
N VAL A 165 -15.69 4.00 -4.72
CA VAL A 165 -16.02 3.67 -3.32
C VAL A 165 -16.76 2.34 -3.22
N ARG A 166 -17.71 2.08 -4.14
CA ARG A 166 -18.45 0.81 -4.17
C ARG A 166 -17.57 -0.37 -4.54
N ALA A 167 -16.64 -0.18 -5.48
CA ALA A 167 -15.74 -1.24 -5.94
C ALA A 167 -14.80 -1.73 -4.82
N LEU A 168 -14.33 -0.84 -3.96
CA LEU A 168 -13.42 -1.15 -2.85
C LEU A 168 -14.06 -1.97 -1.71
N ARG A 169 -15.39 -2.11 -1.68
CA ARG A 169 -16.15 -2.75 -0.58
C ARG A 169 -16.94 -3.99 -1.03
N ARG A 170 -16.65 -4.52 -2.21
CA ARG A 170 -17.32 -5.71 -2.76
C ARG A 170 -16.64 -7.01 -2.43
#